data_d470d148d5a670a3819e49000a07c933
#
_entry.id   d470d148d5a670a3819e49000a07c933
#
_cell.length_a   1.000
_cell.length_b   1.000
_cell.length_c   1.000
_cell.angle_alpha   90.00
_cell.angle_beta   90.00
_cell.angle_gamma   90.00
#
_symmetry.space_group_name_H-M   'P 1'
#
loop_
_entity.id
_entity.type
_entity.pdbx_description
1 polymer ?
#
loop_
_entity_poly.entity_id
_entity_poly.type
_entity_poly.pdbx_seq_one_letter_code
_entity_poly.pdbx_strand_id
1 'polypeptide(L)'
;MADQYPDVDFYYFFSPYSIAWWNSITNEGTLYRQLEAEQYIIELILEHPNIHLYSFNNDTALTTDLNNYKDTIHYGEWVNSAMLRWMHDGIGLLTKENYQDYLKAERAFYANITEEDITRLNAQPDYADDKTAEYLMEHKVSRMK
;
A
#
# COMPACT_ATOMS: atom_id res chain seq x y z
N MET A 1 -6.88 0.84 -23.47
CA MET A 1 -6.88 -0.64 -23.33
C MET A 1 -8.19 -1.10 -22.71
N ALA A 2 -8.58 -0.65 -21.53
CA ALA A 2 -9.84 -1.06 -20.87
C ALA A 2 -11.07 -0.87 -21.77
N ASP A 3 -11.21 0.28 -22.43
CA ASP A 3 -12.33 0.59 -23.33
C ASP A 3 -12.39 -0.31 -24.57
N GLN A 4 -11.25 -0.91 -24.96
CA GLN A 4 -11.17 -1.83 -26.10
C GLN A 4 -11.60 -3.26 -25.72
N TYR A 5 -11.65 -3.56 -24.44
CA TYR A 5 -11.99 -4.86 -23.88
C TYR A 5 -13.01 -4.72 -22.74
N PRO A 6 -14.25 -4.29 -23.03
CA PRO A 6 -15.23 -3.98 -21.99
C PRO A 6 -15.70 -5.21 -21.20
N ASP A 7 -15.52 -6.41 -21.77
CA ASP A 7 -15.88 -7.68 -21.13
C ASP A 7 -14.73 -8.30 -20.31
N VAL A 8 -13.61 -7.57 -20.16
CA VAL A 8 -12.44 -8.02 -19.38
C VAL A 8 -12.29 -7.14 -18.15
N ASP A 9 -12.24 -7.76 -16.99
CA ASP A 9 -11.90 -7.07 -15.75
C ASP A 9 -10.39 -6.97 -15.57
N PHE A 10 -9.90 -5.76 -15.28
CA PHE A 10 -8.50 -5.47 -15.01
C PHE A 10 -8.30 -5.20 -13.53
N TYR A 11 -7.34 -5.87 -12.91
CA TYR A 11 -6.99 -5.70 -11.51
C TYR A 11 -5.62 -5.04 -11.40
N TYR A 12 -5.58 -3.82 -10.90
CA TYR A 12 -4.37 -3.04 -10.69
C TYR A 12 -4.18 -2.77 -9.22
N PHE A 13 -2.93 -2.59 -8.80
CA PHE A 13 -2.64 -2.15 -7.46
C PHE A 13 -1.40 -1.25 -7.43
N PHE A 14 -1.38 -0.34 -6.46
CA PHE A 14 -0.15 0.38 -6.10
C PHE A 14 0.71 -0.53 -5.24
N SER A 15 1.99 -0.64 -5.62
CA SER A 15 2.98 -1.34 -4.81
C SER A 15 3.12 -0.67 -3.45
N PRO A 16 2.94 -1.40 -2.32
CA PRO A 16 3.13 -0.82 -1.00
C PRO A 16 4.62 -0.61 -0.72
N TYR A 17 5.10 0.60 -0.93
CA TYR A 17 6.48 0.95 -0.61
C TYR A 17 6.70 1.01 0.91
N SER A 18 7.95 0.70 1.33
CA SER A 18 8.29 0.73 2.75
C SER A 18 8.26 2.14 3.32
N ILE A 19 8.10 2.22 4.64
CA ILE A 19 8.21 3.49 5.36
C ILE A 19 9.57 4.18 5.14
N ALA A 20 10.63 3.43 4.90
CA ALA A 20 11.95 3.98 4.61
C ALA A 20 11.96 4.71 3.26
N TRP A 21 11.25 4.20 2.24
CA TRP A 21 11.08 4.90 0.97
C TRP A 21 10.26 6.18 1.13
N TRP A 22 9.13 6.11 1.83
CA TRP A 22 8.30 7.27 2.09
C TRP A 22 9.05 8.39 2.83
N ASN A 23 9.85 8.02 3.85
CA ASN A 23 10.71 8.96 4.56
C ASN A 23 11.78 9.58 3.63
N SER A 24 12.38 8.80 2.74
CA SER A 24 13.35 9.31 1.77
C SER A 24 12.75 10.40 0.89
N ILE A 25 11.60 10.16 0.26
CA ILE A 25 10.95 11.16 -0.60
C ILE A 25 10.41 12.36 0.18
N THR A 26 10.10 12.19 1.47
CA THR A 26 9.73 13.29 2.37
C THR A 26 10.94 14.18 2.62
N ASN A 27 12.10 13.61 2.96
CA ASN A 27 13.34 14.34 3.18
C ASN A 27 13.87 15.02 1.89
N GLU A 28 13.63 14.42 0.74
CA GLU A 28 13.94 14.99 -0.58
C GLU A 28 12.97 16.11 -1.01
N GLY A 29 11.87 16.31 -0.27
CA GLY A 29 10.85 17.31 -0.57
C GLY A 29 9.94 16.92 -1.75
N THR A 30 9.91 15.65 -2.15
CA THR A 30 9.14 15.15 -3.31
C THR A 30 7.85 14.42 -2.94
N LEU A 31 7.57 14.25 -1.64
CA LEU A 31 6.37 13.55 -1.13
C LEU A 31 5.07 14.05 -1.79
N TYR A 32 4.85 15.36 -1.79
CA TYR A 32 3.60 15.92 -2.31
C TYR A 32 3.42 15.70 -3.81
N ARG A 33 4.53 15.73 -4.55
CA ARG A 33 4.51 15.41 -5.98
C ARG A 33 4.13 13.95 -6.22
N GLN A 34 4.60 13.04 -5.37
CA GLN A 34 4.22 11.62 -5.43
C GLN A 34 2.72 11.44 -5.16
N LEU A 35 2.20 12.06 -4.09
CA LEU A 35 0.78 11.99 -3.73
C LEU A 35 -0.13 12.60 -4.80
N GLU A 36 0.27 13.72 -5.43
CA GLU A 36 -0.45 14.32 -6.54
C GLU A 36 -0.47 13.40 -7.78
N ALA A 37 0.64 12.74 -8.07
CA ALA A 37 0.71 11.77 -9.17
C ALA A 37 -0.18 10.56 -8.90
N GLU A 38 -0.20 10.05 -7.67
CA GLU A 38 -1.08 8.95 -7.26
C GLU A 38 -2.55 9.35 -7.38
N GLN A 39 -2.93 10.51 -6.86
CA GLN A 39 -4.29 11.04 -7.02
C GLN A 39 -4.71 11.10 -8.49
N TYR A 40 -3.85 11.66 -9.35
CA TYR A 40 -4.14 11.76 -10.78
C TYR A 40 -4.35 10.39 -11.42
N ILE A 41 -3.53 9.40 -11.07
CA ILE A 41 -3.66 8.02 -11.57
C ILE A 41 -4.96 7.39 -11.08
N ILE A 42 -5.32 7.58 -9.81
CA ILE A 42 -6.58 7.07 -9.24
C ILE A 42 -7.78 7.66 -10.00
N GLU A 43 -7.83 8.98 -10.15
CA GLU A 43 -8.91 9.67 -10.83
C GLU A 43 -9.06 9.19 -12.27
N LEU A 44 -7.95 9.01 -12.99
CA LEU A 44 -7.95 8.51 -14.36
C LEU A 44 -8.48 7.07 -14.45
N ILE A 45 -8.04 6.20 -13.55
CA ILE A 45 -8.40 4.77 -13.55
C ILE A 45 -9.86 4.57 -13.18
N LEU A 46 -10.37 5.32 -12.20
CA LEU A 46 -11.75 5.19 -11.71
C LEU A 46 -12.81 5.65 -12.73
N GLU A 47 -12.41 6.24 -13.86
CA GLU A 47 -13.33 6.49 -14.98
C GLU A 47 -13.67 5.21 -15.77
N HIS A 48 -12.90 4.13 -15.61
CA HIS A 48 -13.11 2.87 -16.31
C HIS A 48 -13.81 1.84 -15.41
N PRO A 49 -15.06 1.46 -15.70
CA PRO A 49 -15.86 0.61 -14.79
C PRO A 49 -15.33 -0.83 -14.69
N ASN A 50 -14.52 -1.27 -15.64
CA ASN A 50 -13.91 -2.60 -15.68
C ASN A 50 -12.46 -2.62 -15.17
N ILE A 51 -12.00 -1.55 -14.49
CA ILE A 51 -10.73 -1.53 -13.78
C ILE A 51 -10.99 -1.51 -12.26
N HIS A 52 -10.44 -2.48 -11.57
CA HIS A 52 -10.46 -2.59 -10.12
C HIS A 52 -9.09 -2.18 -9.59
N LEU A 53 -9.00 -1.00 -8.98
CA LEU A 53 -7.75 -0.45 -8.45
C LEU A 53 -7.67 -0.67 -6.94
N TYR A 54 -6.55 -1.21 -6.49
CA TYR A 54 -6.28 -1.45 -5.08
C TYR A 54 -5.06 -0.67 -4.61
N SER A 55 -5.03 -0.34 -3.33
CA SER A 55 -3.84 0.18 -2.68
C SER A 55 -3.72 -0.32 -1.24
N PHE A 56 -2.48 -0.59 -0.84
CA PHE A 56 -2.12 -1.06 0.49
C PHE A 56 -1.14 -0.11 1.20
N ASN A 57 -0.91 1.09 0.66
CA ASN A 57 -0.01 2.08 1.27
C ASN A 57 -0.50 2.53 2.66
N ASN A 58 -1.81 2.51 2.90
CA ASN A 58 -2.41 2.80 4.21
C ASN A 58 -2.41 1.61 5.18
N ASP A 59 -1.98 0.42 4.75
CA ASP A 59 -1.69 -0.67 5.69
C ASP A 59 -0.36 -0.37 6.40
N THR A 60 -0.43 0.46 7.42
CA THR A 60 0.76 0.88 8.17
C THR A 60 1.44 -0.28 8.88
N ALA A 61 0.70 -1.35 9.21
CA ALA A 61 1.32 -2.56 9.76
C ALA A 61 2.17 -3.29 8.73
N LEU A 62 1.80 -3.22 7.44
CA LEU A 62 2.59 -3.74 6.34
C LEU A 62 3.79 -2.84 6.04
N THR A 63 3.54 -1.54 5.83
CA THR A 63 4.55 -0.61 5.29
C THR A 63 5.60 -0.19 6.31
N THR A 64 5.29 -0.22 7.61
CA THR A 64 6.24 0.17 8.66
C THR A 64 7.13 -0.95 9.14
N ASP A 65 6.78 -2.21 8.93
CA ASP A 65 7.61 -3.37 9.28
C ASP A 65 8.62 -3.64 8.16
N LEU A 66 9.86 -3.17 8.34
CA LEU A 66 10.92 -3.33 7.34
C LEU A 66 11.31 -4.78 7.08
N ASN A 67 10.97 -5.70 7.96
CA ASN A 67 11.16 -7.12 7.71
C ASN A 67 10.24 -7.66 6.58
N ASN A 68 9.21 -6.94 6.18
CA ASN A 68 8.42 -7.26 4.99
C ASN A 68 9.17 -6.97 3.69
N TYR A 69 10.32 -6.31 3.75
CA TYR A 69 11.03 -5.78 2.59
C TYR A 69 12.45 -6.35 2.49
N LYS A 70 12.90 -6.53 1.25
CA LYS A 70 14.29 -6.91 0.90
C LYS A 70 15.19 -5.68 0.81
N ASP A 71 14.62 -4.56 0.43
CA ASP A 71 15.21 -3.23 0.37
C ASP A 71 14.12 -2.17 0.57
N THR A 72 14.37 -0.90 0.31
CA THR A 72 13.42 0.18 0.55
C THR A 72 12.15 0.11 -0.30
N ILE A 73 12.13 -0.67 -1.38
CA ILE A 73 11.05 -0.72 -2.37
C ILE A 73 10.45 -2.12 -2.50
N HIS A 74 11.30 -3.16 -2.50
CA HIS A 74 10.92 -4.51 -2.85
C HIS A 74 10.52 -5.31 -1.62
N TYR A 75 9.25 -5.63 -1.52
CA TYR A 75 8.71 -6.50 -0.48
C TYR A 75 8.99 -7.98 -0.77
N GLY A 76 8.85 -8.82 0.25
CA GLY A 76 8.98 -10.27 0.14
C GLY A 76 7.83 -10.91 -0.63
N GLU A 77 8.05 -12.10 -1.17
CA GLU A 77 7.06 -12.83 -1.98
C GLU A 77 5.75 -13.14 -1.23
N TRP A 78 5.82 -13.31 0.11
CA TRP A 78 4.64 -13.53 0.95
C TRP A 78 3.68 -12.34 0.91
N VAL A 79 4.17 -11.11 0.75
CA VAL A 79 3.34 -9.90 0.62
C VAL A 79 2.52 -9.96 -0.67
N ASN A 80 3.09 -10.42 -1.79
CA ASN A 80 2.32 -10.63 -3.02
C ASN A 80 1.17 -11.60 -2.80
N SER A 81 1.44 -12.73 -2.15
CA SER A 81 0.42 -13.74 -1.89
C SER A 81 -0.68 -13.20 -0.97
N ALA A 82 -0.31 -12.38 0.02
CA ALA A 82 -1.27 -11.73 0.91
C ALA A 82 -2.13 -10.71 0.13
N MET A 83 -1.52 -9.84 -0.67
CA MET A 83 -2.24 -8.84 -1.47
C MET A 83 -3.25 -9.48 -2.42
N LEU A 84 -2.90 -10.57 -3.10
CA LEU A 84 -3.85 -11.26 -3.98
C LEU A 84 -5.08 -11.78 -3.22
N ARG A 85 -4.91 -12.28 -2.01
CA ARG A 85 -6.04 -12.69 -1.16
C ARG A 85 -6.85 -11.50 -0.69
N TRP A 86 -6.21 -10.41 -0.25
CA TRP A 86 -6.89 -9.18 0.14
C TRP A 86 -7.69 -8.58 -1.02
N MET A 87 -7.13 -8.57 -2.22
CA MET A 87 -7.83 -8.13 -3.43
C MET A 87 -9.05 -9.01 -3.73
N HIS A 88 -8.92 -10.33 -3.58
CA HIS A 88 -10.05 -11.27 -3.72
C HIS A 88 -11.17 -10.95 -2.73
N ASP A 89 -10.81 -10.55 -1.51
CA ASP A 89 -11.77 -10.22 -0.44
C ASP A 89 -12.25 -8.75 -0.51
N GLY A 90 -11.83 -8.00 -1.52
CA GLY A 90 -12.19 -6.59 -1.72
C GLY A 90 -11.48 -5.62 -0.77
N ILE A 91 -10.45 -6.08 -0.04
CA ILE A 91 -9.67 -5.25 0.88
C ILE A 91 -8.71 -4.37 0.07
N GLY A 92 -8.67 -3.07 0.38
CA GLY A 92 -7.82 -2.12 -0.32
C GLY A 92 -8.40 -1.57 -1.62
N LEU A 93 -9.64 -1.96 -1.99
CA LEU A 93 -10.31 -1.47 -3.20
C LEU A 93 -10.57 0.03 -3.10
N LEU A 94 -10.08 0.78 -4.09
CA LEU A 94 -10.36 2.20 -4.26
C LEU A 94 -11.59 2.39 -5.15
N THR A 95 -12.47 3.29 -4.72
CA THR A 95 -13.69 3.67 -5.42
C THR A 95 -13.84 5.19 -5.48
N LYS A 96 -14.77 5.69 -6.30
CA LYS A 96 -15.08 7.13 -6.36
C LYS A 96 -15.54 7.70 -5.01
N GLU A 97 -16.09 6.86 -4.14
CA GLU A 97 -16.61 7.24 -2.82
C GLU A 97 -15.52 7.29 -1.74
N ASN A 98 -14.46 6.45 -1.84
CA ASN A 98 -13.49 6.30 -0.74
C ASN A 98 -12.08 6.85 -1.02
N TYR A 99 -11.71 7.09 -2.28
CA TYR A 99 -10.31 7.41 -2.62
C TYR A 99 -9.81 8.71 -1.99
N GLN A 100 -10.68 9.70 -1.80
CA GLN A 100 -10.28 10.98 -1.20
C GLN A 100 -9.94 10.83 0.29
N ASP A 101 -10.72 10.06 1.03
CA ASP A 101 -10.43 9.76 2.44
C ASP A 101 -9.18 8.89 2.55
N TYR A 102 -8.98 7.96 1.61
CA TYR A 102 -7.77 7.17 1.48
C TYR A 102 -6.53 8.06 1.32
N LEU A 103 -6.51 8.95 0.33
CA LEU A 103 -5.38 9.87 0.07
C LEU A 103 -5.12 10.84 1.24
N LYS A 104 -6.18 11.28 1.91
CA LYS A 104 -6.06 12.13 3.10
C LYS A 104 -5.37 11.40 4.24
N ALA A 105 -5.71 10.14 4.48
CA ALA A 105 -5.10 9.31 5.52
C ALA A 105 -3.62 9.03 5.20
N GLU A 106 -3.32 8.66 3.97
CA GLU A 106 -1.97 8.43 3.47
C GLU A 106 -1.07 9.67 3.64
N ARG A 107 -1.55 10.83 3.18
CA ARG A 107 -0.86 12.10 3.34
C ARG A 107 -0.61 12.45 4.81
N ALA A 108 -1.62 12.28 5.67
CA ALA A 108 -1.52 12.59 7.08
C ALA A 108 -0.47 11.71 7.77
N PHE A 109 -0.38 10.44 7.38
CA PHE A 109 0.58 9.51 7.95
C PHE A 109 2.01 9.81 7.48
N TYR A 110 2.26 9.79 6.18
CA TYR A 110 3.63 9.88 5.64
C TYR A 110 4.25 11.28 5.72
N ALA A 111 3.45 12.34 5.77
CA ALA A 111 3.98 13.70 5.97
C ALA A 111 4.53 13.95 7.38
N ASN A 112 4.21 13.09 8.34
CA ASN A 112 4.58 13.27 9.74
C ASN A 112 5.53 12.19 10.27
N ILE A 113 5.92 11.23 9.45
CA ILE A 113 6.84 10.16 9.87
C ILE A 113 8.27 10.66 9.96
N THR A 114 8.99 10.27 11.00
CA THR A 114 10.37 10.63 11.25
C THR A 114 11.30 9.41 11.26
N GLU A 115 12.62 9.62 11.13
CA GLU A 115 13.61 8.55 11.29
C GLU A 115 13.55 7.89 12.67
N GLU A 116 13.23 8.68 13.71
CA GLU A 116 13.06 8.17 15.07
C GLU A 116 11.85 7.21 15.13
N ASP A 117 10.74 7.56 14.48
CA ASP A 117 9.58 6.67 14.37
C ASP A 117 9.93 5.38 13.65
N ILE A 118 10.66 5.44 12.54
CA ILE A 118 11.09 4.27 11.79
C ILE A 118 11.97 3.37 12.67
N THR A 119 12.95 3.96 13.36
CA THR A 119 13.85 3.23 14.26
C THR A 119 13.05 2.55 15.38
N ARG A 120 12.13 3.28 16.01
CA ARG A 120 11.28 2.76 17.09
C ARG A 120 10.38 1.62 16.62
N LEU A 121 9.77 1.75 15.44
CA LEU A 121 8.87 0.75 14.88
C LEU A 121 9.61 -0.54 14.48
N ASN A 122 10.90 -0.44 14.16
CA ASN A 122 11.73 -1.56 13.75
C ASN A 122 12.73 -2.03 14.84
N ALA A 123 12.67 -1.47 16.05
CA ALA A 123 13.45 -1.93 17.18
C ALA A 123 12.94 -3.25 17.80
N GLN A 124 11.85 -3.80 17.29
CA GLN A 124 11.27 -5.06 17.76
C GLN A 124 12.04 -6.27 17.21
N PRO A 125 12.05 -7.40 17.95
CA PRO A 125 12.76 -8.60 17.49
C PRO A 125 12.28 -9.04 16.12
N ASP A 126 13.23 -9.50 15.32
CA ASP A 126 12.99 -10.04 14.00
C ASP A 126 12.15 -11.33 14.10
N TYR A 127 10.95 -11.29 13.57
CA TYR A 127 10.09 -12.48 13.42
C TYR A 127 10.32 -13.15 12.05
N ALA A 128 11.52 -13.04 11.50
CA ALA A 128 11.85 -13.38 10.13
C ALA A 128 11.54 -14.83 9.71
N ASP A 129 11.48 -15.75 10.65
CA ASP A 129 11.44 -17.17 10.33
C ASP A 129 10.03 -17.73 9.98
N ASP A 130 8.95 -16.96 10.21
CA ASP A 130 7.56 -17.46 10.08
C ASP A 130 6.62 -16.54 9.28
N LYS A 131 7.16 -15.69 8.40
CA LYS A 131 6.36 -14.75 7.60
C LYS A 131 5.73 -15.43 6.39
N THR A 132 4.77 -16.27 6.63
CA THR A 132 3.90 -16.80 5.57
C THR A 132 2.78 -15.80 5.26
N ALA A 133 2.25 -15.84 4.03
CA ALA A 133 1.05 -15.06 3.67
C ALA A 133 -0.11 -15.32 4.66
N GLU A 134 -0.16 -16.52 5.24
CA GLU A 134 -1.14 -16.95 6.22
C GLU A 134 -0.99 -16.19 7.56
N TYR A 135 0.24 -16.04 8.06
CA TYR A 135 0.54 -15.20 9.23
C TYR A 135 0.14 -13.75 9.04
N LEU A 136 0.47 -13.16 7.88
CA LEU A 136 0.06 -11.79 7.54
C LEU A 136 -1.47 -11.65 7.50
N MET A 137 -2.17 -12.65 6.98
CA MET A 137 -3.64 -12.67 6.94
C MET A 137 -4.25 -12.71 8.33
N GLU A 138 -3.81 -13.61 9.20
CA GLU A 138 -4.40 -13.80 10.53
C GLU A 138 -4.20 -12.59 11.44
N HIS A 139 -3.03 -11.94 11.36
CA HIS A 139 -2.64 -10.90 12.32
C HIS A 139 -2.90 -9.47 11.82
N LYS A 140 -3.00 -9.23 10.51
CA LYS A 140 -3.13 -7.89 9.94
C LYS A 140 -4.53 -7.56 9.41
N VAL A 141 -5.26 -8.50 8.86
CA VAL A 141 -6.66 -8.29 8.42
C VAL A 141 -7.58 -7.92 9.59
N SER A 142 -7.30 -8.41 10.80
CA SER A 142 -8.08 -8.05 11.98
C SER A 142 -7.93 -6.57 12.39
N ARG A 143 -6.90 -5.87 11.91
CA ARG A 143 -6.63 -4.45 12.19
C ARG A 143 -7.14 -3.50 11.10
N MET A 144 -7.53 -4.03 9.94
CA MET A 144 -8.11 -3.26 8.83
C MET A 144 -9.64 -3.16 8.89
N LYS A 145 -10.27 -3.76 9.89
CA LYS A 145 -11.68 -3.61 10.24
C LYS A 145 -11.79 -2.55 11.33
#